data_12b364912cf4678de749082acdd1867e
#
_entry.id   12b364912cf4678de749082acdd1867e
#
_cell.length_a   1.000
_cell.length_b   1.000
_cell.length_c   1.000
_cell.angle_alpha   90.00
_cell.angle_beta   90.00
_cell.angle_gamma   90.00
#
_symmetry.space_group_name_H-M   'P 1'
#
loop_
_entity.id
_entity.type
_entity.pdbx_description
1 polymer ?
#
loop_
_entity_poly.entity_id
_entity_poly.type
_entity_poly.pdbx_seq_one_letter_code
_entity_poly.pdbx_strand_id
1 'polypeptide(L)'
;CQLLYEILLNQKADVKLVGNIGNPILSVKRVNKKTIFVIEASSYQLEYSKIFKSKYAAILNISPDHIERHKTLKRYIKAKFKLLKNQSKGNFAFVKKNDFLISKELKANRLNSKVIKINTKKNNKLIENTKNKYFLTETNKENFLFAFEISKILKLKHRLIEETIHRFNGLEFRQQIIFKRKFLTIINDSKSTSFSSSIGVLKSNQNIYWLLGGIPK
;
A
#
# COMPACT_ATOMS: atom_id res chain seq x y z
N CYS A 1 -0.84 3.44 1.99
CA CYS A 1 -0.96 4.21 3.25
C CYS A 1 -1.47 5.61 2.97
N GLN A 2 -0.80 6.42 2.13
CA GLN A 2 -1.19 7.82 1.85
C GLN A 2 -2.68 7.95 1.48
N LEU A 3 -3.16 7.19 0.50
CA LEU A 3 -4.56 7.27 0.07
C LEU A 3 -5.54 6.98 1.22
N LEU A 4 -5.29 5.95 2.02
CA LEU A 4 -6.14 5.66 3.18
C LEU A 4 -6.10 6.78 4.22
N TYR A 5 -4.93 7.37 4.44
CA TYR A 5 -4.78 8.54 5.31
C TYR A 5 -5.65 9.71 4.83
N GLU A 6 -5.60 10.06 3.54
CA GLU A 6 -6.39 11.16 2.98
C GLU A 6 -7.90 10.86 3.01
N ILE A 7 -8.31 9.61 2.75
CA ILE A 7 -9.70 9.20 2.92
C ILE A 7 -10.17 9.42 4.35
N LEU A 8 -9.39 9.01 5.35
CA LEU A 8 -9.73 9.19 6.77
C LEU A 8 -9.73 10.66 7.17
N LEU A 9 -8.78 11.44 6.67
CA LEU A 9 -8.73 12.88 6.90
C LEU A 9 -9.96 13.61 6.36
N ASN A 10 -10.41 13.25 5.15
CA ASN A 10 -11.64 13.79 4.56
C ASN A 10 -12.91 13.38 5.33
N GLN A 11 -12.86 12.25 6.06
CA GLN A 11 -13.91 11.86 7.02
C GLN A 11 -13.87 12.64 8.35
N LYS A 12 -12.96 13.62 8.49
CA LYS A 12 -12.71 14.37 9.74
C LYS A 12 -12.24 13.49 10.90
N ALA A 13 -11.58 12.36 10.61
CA ALA A 13 -10.99 11.52 11.64
C ALA A 13 -9.69 12.14 12.19
N ASP A 14 -9.41 11.95 13.47
CA ASP A 14 -8.08 12.23 14.02
C ASP A 14 -7.12 11.13 13.56
N VAL A 15 -6.43 11.39 12.45
CA VAL A 15 -5.57 10.41 11.78
C VAL A 15 -4.13 10.91 11.69
N LYS A 16 -3.18 9.98 11.85
CA LYS A 16 -1.74 10.24 11.72
C LYS A 16 -1.13 9.26 10.73
N LEU A 17 -0.41 9.78 9.75
CA LEU A 17 0.40 8.99 8.83
C LEU A 17 1.82 8.88 9.40
N VAL A 18 2.28 7.65 9.63
CA VAL A 18 3.53 7.39 10.35
C VAL A 18 4.26 6.15 9.82
N GLY A 19 5.51 6.01 10.22
CA GLY A 19 6.33 4.83 9.94
C GLY A 19 7.37 5.08 8.86
N ASN A 20 7.40 4.25 7.83
CA ASN A 20 8.35 4.38 6.71
C ASN A 20 8.03 5.57 5.79
N ILE A 21 6.79 6.05 5.83
CA ILE A 21 6.31 7.29 5.21
C ILE A 21 5.72 8.17 6.32
N GLY A 22 5.84 9.46 6.20
CA GLY A 22 5.37 10.42 7.18
C GLY A 22 6.34 10.55 8.36
N ASN A 23 5.79 10.76 9.55
CA ASN A 23 6.59 10.96 10.76
C ASN A 23 6.96 9.62 11.43
N PRO A 24 8.11 9.55 12.13
CA PRO A 24 8.39 8.41 13.01
C PRO A 24 7.27 8.23 14.05
N ILE A 25 6.86 6.98 14.31
CA ILE A 25 5.73 6.70 15.21
C ILE A 25 5.92 7.36 16.59
N LEU A 26 7.12 7.27 17.14
CA LEU A 26 7.44 7.79 18.50
C LEU A 26 7.57 9.32 18.55
N SER A 27 7.61 10.01 17.43
CA SER A 27 7.65 11.49 17.39
C SER A 27 6.26 12.12 17.46
N VAL A 28 5.20 11.33 17.34
CA VAL A 28 3.82 11.85 17.31
C VAL A 28 3.40 12.32 18.69
N LYS A 29 3.04 13.59 18.78
CA LYS A 29 2.47 14.23 19.96
C LYS A 29 0.95 14.33 19.83
N ARG A 30 0.27 14.59 20.96
CA ARG A 30 -1.19 14.83 21.01
C ARG A 30 -2.01 13.68 20.43
N VAL A 31 -1.89 12.52 21.03
CA VAL A 31 -2.68 11.32 20.72
C VAL A 31 -3.76 11.10 21.77
N ASN A 32 -4.89 10.57 21.36
CA ASN A 32 -5.97 10.17 22.26
C ASN A 32 -6.55 8.80 21.82
N LYS A 33 -7.52 8.28 22.56
CA LYS A 33 -8.13 6.96 22.29
C LYS A 33 -8.82 6.84 20.92
N LYS A 34 -9.15 7.97 20.26
CA LYS A 34 -9.80 8.01 18.93
C LYS A 34 -8.79 8.20 17.81
N THR A 35 -7.53 8.51 18.10
CA THR A 35 -6.49 8.72 17.09
C THR A 35 -6.24 7.44 16.30
N ILE A 36 -6.36 7.53 14.97
CA ILE A 36 -6.10 6.45 14.04
C ILE A 36 -4.70 6.62 13.47
N PHE A 37 -3.87 5.59 13.62
CA PHE A 37 -2.56 5.55 12.99
C PHE A 37 -2.63 4.76 11.69
N VAL A 38 -2.30 5.39 10.57
CA VAL A 38 -2.03 4.73 9.30
C VAL A 38 -0.52 4.54 9.21
N ILE A 39 -0.07 3.29 9.37
CA ILE A 39 1.34 2.97 9.53
C ILE A 39 1.85 2.28 8.28
N GLU A 40 2.89 2.83 7.65
CA GLU A 40 3.66 2.10 6.66
C GLU A 40 4.81 1.38 7.37
N ALA A 41 4.70 0.06 7.48
CA ALA A 41 5.69 -0.77 8.17
C ALA A 41 6.61 -1.46 7.15
N SER A 42 7.92 -1.18 7.21
CA SER A 42 8.93 -1.91 6.45
C SER A 42 9.16 -3.31 7.02
N SER A 43 9.71 -4.21 6.20
CA SER A 43 10.10 -5.55 6.67
C SER A 43 11.13 -5.52 7.80
N TYR A 44 11.99 -4.50 7.81
CA TYR A 44 12.97 -4.27 8.89
C TYR A 44 12.29 -3.94 10.21
N GLN A 45 11.36 -2.99 10.21
CA GLN A 45 10.61 -2.60 11.41
C GLN A 45 9.81 -3.79 11.95
N LEU A 46 9.18 -4.58 11.06
CA LEU A 46 8.43 -5.76 11.46
C LEU A 46 9.33 -6.87 11.99
N GLU A 47 10.54 -7.06 11.48
CA GLU A 47 11.50 -8.04 11.96
C GLU A 47 11.85 -7.81 13.45
N TYR A 48 12.10 -6.56 13.83
CA TYR A 48 12.45 -6.20 15.21
C TYR A 48 11.24 -5.99 16.13
N SER A 49 10.06 -5.87 15.56
CA SER A 49 8.84 -5.67 16.34
C SER A 49 8.45 -6.94 17.11
N LYS A 50 8.38 -6.88 18.45
CA LYS A 50 7.99 -7.99 19.31
C LYS A 50 6.50 -8.01 19.64
N ILE A 51 5.95 -6.87 20.02
CA ILE A 51 4.60 -6.73 20.60
C ILE A 51 3.63 -5.95 19.72
N PHE A 52 4.09 -5.41 18.58
CA PHE A 52 3.24 -4.61 17.71
C PHE A 52 2.05 -5.43 17.17
N LYS A 53 0.85 -4.90 17.37
CA LYS A 53 -0.41 -5.45 16.87
C LYS A 53 -1.20 -4.35 16.18
N SER A 54 -1.72 -4.65 15.01
CA SER A 54 -2.61 -3.75 14.28
C SER A 54 -4.01 -4.34 14.18
N LYS A 55 -5.03 -3.52 14.35
CA LYS A 55 -6.44 -3.93 14.15
C LYS A 55 -6.72 -4.27 12.69
N TYR A 56 -6.14 -3.50 11.78
CA TYR A 56 -6.25 -3.67 10.34
C TYR A 56 -4.84 -3.80 9.76
N ALA A 57 -4.52 -4.91 9.14
CA ALA A 57 -3.22 -5.16 8.55
C ALA A 57 -3.38 -5.50 7.07
N ALA A 58 -2.52 -4.99 6.21
CA ALA A 58 -2.56 -5.27 4.77
C ALA A 58 -1.18 -5.70 4.25
N ILE A 59 -1.14 -6.81 3.51
CA ILE A 59 -0.01 -7.21 2.67
C ILE A 59 -0.48 -7.19 1.23
N LEU A 60 -0.04 -6.18 0.47
CA LEU A 60 -0.51 -5.94 -0.89
C LEU A 60 0.05 -6.97 -1.87
N ASN A 61 1.35 -7.23 -1.75
CA ASN A 61 2.08 -8.22 -2.53
C ASN A 61 3.35 -8.65 -1.80
N ILE A 62 3.94 -9.74 -2.27
CA ILE A 62 5.28 -10.16 -1.88
C ILE A 62 6.07 -10.42 -3.15
N SER A 63 7.12 -9.65 -3.36
CA SER A 63 8.14 -9.85 -4.38
C SER A 63 9.51 -9.84 -3.72
N PRO A 64 10.50 -10.56 -4.26
CA PRO A 64 11.86 -10.51 -3.74
C PRO A 64 12.37 -9.08 -3.65
N ASP A 65 12.74 -8.66 -2.46
CA ASP A 65 13.33 -7.36 -2.17
C ASP A 65 14.14 -7.47 -0.87
N HIS A 66 15.12 -6.61 -0.69
CA HIS A 66 15.94 -6.57 0.53
C HIS A 66 16.58 -7.91 0.91
N ILE A 67 16.92 -8.75 -0.09
CA ILE A 67 17.49 -10.09 0.17
C ILE A 67 18.89 -10.01 0.80
N GLU A 68 19.65 -8.99 0.49
CA GLU A 68 20.94 -8.72 1.14
C GLU A 68 20.81 -8.66 2.66
N ARG A 69 19.78 -7.99 3.13
CA ARG A 69 19.51 -7.81 4.57
C ARG A 69 18.87 -9.05 5.20
N HIS A 70 17.85 -9.60 4.58
CA HIS A 70 17.14 -10.76 5.11
C HIS A 70 17.83 -12.10 4.83
N LYS A 71 18.88 -12.11 3.98
CA LYS A 71 19.66 -13.26 3.53
C LYS A 71 18.88 -14.25 2.66
N THR A 72 17.58 -14.44 2.88
CA THR A 72 16.75 -15.34 2.09
C THR A 72 15.33 -14.77 1.90
N LEU A 73 14.70 -15.12 0.77
CA LEU A 73 13.30 -14.79 0.52
C LEU A 73 12.38 -15.32 1.66
N LYS A 74 12.66 -16.50 2.21
CA LYS A 74 11.90 -17.09 3.31
C LYS A 74 11.92 -16.21 4.57
N ARG A 75 13.09 -15.65 4.93
CA ARG A 75 13.22 -14.73 6.08
C ARG A 75 12.47 -13.43 5.83
N TYR A 76 12.58 -12.86 4.62
CA TYR A 76 11.85 -11.68 4.22
C TYR A 76 10.32 -11.87 4.33
N ILE A 77 9.80 -12.98 3.80
CA ILE A 77 8.37 -13.34 3.90
C ILE A 77 7.97 -13.47 5.38
N LYS A 78 8.76 -14.20 6.19
CA LYS A 78 8.50 -14.36 7.63
C LYS A 78 8.43 -13.03 8.35
N ALA A 79 9.33 -12.08 8.05
CA ALA A 79 9.32 -10.75 8.62
C ALA A 79 8.01 -10.00 8.27
N LYS A 80 7.60 -9.99 7.01
CA LYS A 80 6.33 -9.36 6.59
C LYS A 80 5.10 -10.03 7.22
N PHE A 81 5.06 -11.35 7.25
CA PHE A 81 3.93 -12.11 7.83
C PHE A 81 3.78 -11.94 9.34
N LYS A 82 4.82 -11.50 10.04
CA LYS A 82 4.75 -11.16 11.47
C LYS A 82 3.65 -10.12 11.74
N LEU A 83 3.41 -9.20 10.80
CA LEU A 83 2.32 -8.22 10.84
C LEU A 83 0.94 -8.88 11.02
N LEU A 84 0.68 -9.99 10.32
CA LEU A 84 -0.60 -10.71 10.39
C LEU A 84 -0.61 -11.71 11.56
N LYS A 85 0.50 -12.37 11.83
CA LYS A 85 0.64 -13.36 12.91
C LYS A 85 0.43 -12.76 14.30
N ASN A 86 0.83 -11.50 14.49
CA ASN A 86 0.66 -10.80 15.76
C ASN A 86 -0.77 -10.32 16.01
N GLN A 87 -1.66 -10.42 15.03
CA GLN A 87 -3.06 -10.03 15.18
C GLN A 87 -3.83 -10.99 16.10
N SER A 88 -4.83 -10.45 16.78
CA SER A 88 -5.73 -11.19 17.68
C SER A 88 -7.09 -11.45 17.01
N LYS A 89 -7.94 -12.26 17.63
CA LYS A 89 -9.36 -12.44 17.25
C LYS A 89 -10.06 -11.07 17.21
N GLY A 90 -10.88 -10.85 16.19
CA GLY A 90 -11.54 -9.55 15.95
C GLY A 90 -10.72 -8.54 15.13
N ASN A 91 -9.46 -8.83 14.82
CA ASN A 91 -8.67 -8.04 13.88
C ASN A 91 -8.89 -8.52 12.43
N PHE A 92 -8.44 -7.73 11.44
CA PHE A 92 -8.65 -7.96 10.02
C PHE A 92 -7.32 -7.96 9.28
N ALA A 93 -7.06 -9.03 8.53
CA ALA A 93 -5.90 -9.20 7.66
C ALA A 93 -6.34 -9.09 6.19
N PHE A 94 -5.88 -8.08 5.49
CA PHE A 94 -6.17 -7.88 4.07
C PHE A 94 -5.00 -8.37 3.23
N VAL A 95 -5.27 -9.24 2.28
CA VAL A 95 -4.24 -9.84 1.43
C VAL A 95 -4.70 -9.94 -0.01
N LYS A 96 -3.76 -9.87 -0.96
CA LYS A 96 -4.06 -10.07 -2.37
C LYS A 96 -4.55 -11.50 -2.64
N LYS A 97 -5.70 -11.63 -3.27
CA LYS A 97 -6.20 -12.92 -3.77
C LYS A 97 -5.29 -13.39 -4.92
N ASN A 98 -5.00 -14.68 -4.96
CA ASN A 98 -4.18 -15.32 -6.01
C ASN A 98 -2.70 -14.87 -6.06
N ASP A 99 -2.16 -14.27 -5.00
CA ASP A 99 -0.72 -14.17 -4.82
C ASP A 99 -0.19 -15.51 -4.30
N PHE A 100 0.77 -16.10 -5.03
CA PHE A 100 1.28 -17.44 -4.74
C PHE A 100 1.99 -17.50 -3.37
N LEU A 101 2.88 -16.54 -3.09
CA LEU A 101 3.65 -16.53 -1.85
C LEU A 101 2.76 -16.27 -0.63
N ILE A 102 1.83 -15.33 -0.75
CA ILE A 102 0.83 -15.07 0.30
C ILE A 102 -0.04 -16.30 0.54
N SER A 103 -0.52 -16.95 -0.53
CA SER A 103 -1.37 -18.14 -0.42
C SER A 103 -0.65 -19.32 0.24
N LYS A 104 0.64 -19.49 -0.08
CA LYS A 104 1.50 -20.51 0.54
C LYS A 104 1.66 -20.28 2.05
N GLU A 105 1.95 -19.04 2.44
CA GLU A 105 2.10 -18.70 3.86
C GLU A 105 0.79 -18.77 4.65
N LEU A 106 -0.33 -18.41 4.04
CA LEU A 106 -1.65 -18.57 4.69
C LEU A 106 -2.02 -20.03 4.93
N LYS A 107 -1.62 -20.94 4.06
CA LYS A 107 -1.81 -22.38 4.26
C LYS A 107 -0.91 -22.92 5.38
N ALA A 108 0.32 -22.43 5.45
CA ALA A 108 1.30 -22.87 6.45
C ALA A 108 1.08 -22.27 7.86
N ASN A 109 0.27 -21.22 7.99
CA ASN A 109 0.10 -20.50 9.25
C ASN A 109 -1.38 -20.22 9.54
N ARG A 110 -1.86 -20.71 10.68
CA ARG A 110 -3.18 -20.34 11.18
C ARG A 110 -3.11 -18.91 11.77
N LEU A 111 -3.91 -18.00 11.21
CA LEU A 111 -4.05 -16.64 11.73
C LEU A 111 -5.25 -16.54 12.66
N ASN A 112 -5.14 -15.72 13.72
CA ASN A 112 -6.26 -15.45 14.63
C ASN A 112 -7.22 -14.40 14.08
N SER A 113 -6.76 -13.55 13.15
CA SER A 113 -7.56 -12.50 12.54
C SER A 113 -8.46 -13.01 11.41
N LYS A 114 -9.50 -12.24 11.09
CA LYS A 114 -10.34 -12.50 9.91
C LYS A 114 -9.57 -12.13 8.65
N VAL A 115 -9.27 -13.12 7.81
CA VAL A 115 -8.56 -12.91 6.54
C VAL A 115 -9.55 -12.48 5.45
N ILE A 116 -9.28 -11.34 4.83
CA ILE A 116 -10.03 -10.78 3.70
C ILE A 116 -9.13 -10.82 2.47
N LYS A 117 -9.50 -11.67 1.50
CA LYS A 117 -8.78 -11.82 0.23
C LYS A 117 -9.33 -10.84 -0.80
N ILE A 118 -8.52 -9.87 -1.20
CA ILE A 118 -8.90 -8.82 -2.15
C ILE A 118 -8.66 -9.31 -3.58
N ASN A 119 -9.72 -9.33 -4.37
CA ASN A 119 -9.62 -9.60 -5.81
C ASN A 119 -9.24 -8.31 -6.54
N THR A 120 -7.95 -8.17 -6.85
CA THR A 120 -7.41 -6.98 -7.51
C THR A 120 -7.74 -6.86 -9.00
N LYS A 121 -8.31 -7.92 -9.60
CA LYS A 121 -8.82 -7.91 -10.98
C LYS A 121 -10.29 -7.49 -11.08
N LYS A 122 -10.96 -7.28 -9.94
CA LYS A 122 -12.35 -6.87 -9.93
C LYS A 122 -12.45 -5.38 -10.27
N ASN A 123 -13.27 -5.07 -11.25
CA ASN A 123 -13.62 -3.70 -11.58
C ASN A 123 -14.28 -2.99 -10.40
N ASN A 124 -14.00 -1.72 -10.26
CA ASN A 124 -14.61 -0.87 -9.23
C ASN A 124 -15.13 0.41 -9.88
N LYS A 125 -16.44 0.62 -9.79
CA LYS A 125 -17.13 1.76 -10.41
C LYS A 125 -16.52 3.12 -10.05
N LEU A 126 -16.02 3.28 -8.83
CA LEU A 126 -15.36 4.54 -8.44
C LEU A 126 -14.10 4.81 -9.24
N ILE A 127 -13.32 3.77 -9.53
CA ILE A 127 -12.11 3.90 -10.35
C ILE A 127 -12.45 4.05 -11.83
N GLU A 128 -13.47 3.35 -12.31
CA GLU A 128 -13.91 3.47 -13.69
C GLU A 128 -14.48 4.86 -14.01
N ASN A 129 -15.21 5.44 -13.07
CA ASN A 129 -15.84 6.75 -13.22
C ASN A 129 -14.89 7.92 -12.94
N THR A 130 -13.73 7.68 -12.30
CA THR A 130 -12.80 8.77 -12.04
C THR A 130 -11.97 9.14 -13.27
N LYS A 131 -11.85 10.45 -13.52
CA LYS A 131 -10.92 10.99 -14.54
C LYS A 131 -9.50 11.16 -13.97
N ASN A 132 -9.25 10.74 -12.72
CA ASN A 132 -7.97 10.92 -12.06
C ASN A 132 -6.92 9.97 -12.67
N LYS A 133 -5.93 10.58 -13.31
CA LYS A 133 -4.85 9.88 -14.03
C LYS A 133 -3.96 9.01 -13.13
N TYR A 134 -3.93 9.29 -11.84
CA TYR A 134 -3.18 8.46 -10.88
C TYR A 134 -3.65 6.99 -10.91
N PHE A 135 -4.94 6.75 -11.12
CA PHE A 135 -5.51 5.40 -11.13
C PHE A 135 -5.50 4.72 -12.50
N LEU A 136 -4.76 5.22 -13.47
CA LEU A 136 -4.62 4.57 -14.78
C LEU A 136 -3.78 3.29 -14.72
N THR A 137 -2.80 3.22 -13.82
CA THR A 137 -1.94 2.02 -13.69
C THR A 137 -2.60 0.95 -12.84
N GLU A 138 -2.39 -0.33 -13.20
CA GLU A 138 -2.93 -1.46 -12.44
C GLU A 138 -2.46 -1.46 -10.99
N THR A 139 -1.20 -1.10 -10.74
CA THR A 139 -0.65 -1.01 -9.38
C THR A 139 -1.43 -0.01 -8.51
N ASN A 140 -1.78 1.15 -9.07
CA ASN A 140 -2.52 2.16 -8.32
C ASN A 140 -3.98 1.78 -8.11
N LYS A 141 -4.60 1.08 -9.08
CA LYS A 141 -5.92 0.46 -8.91
C LYS A 141 -5.91 -0.60 -7.81
N GLU A 142 -4.91 -1.47 -7.79
CA GLU A 142 -4.73 -2.45 -6.72
C GLU A 142 -4.59 -1.78 -5.35
N ASN A 143 -3.74 -0.76 -5.23
CA ASN A 143 -3.56 0.00 -3.99
C ASN A 143 -4.87 0.63 -3.50
N PHE A 144 -5.67 1.16 -4.43
CA PHE A 144 -7.00 1.69 -4.10
C PHE A 144 -7.92 0.61 -3.54
N LEU A 145 -7.98 -0.57 -4.15
CA LEU A 145 -8.87 -1.65 -3.70
C LEU A 145 -8.59 -2.05 -2.25
N PHE A 146 -7.32 -2.07 -1.82
CA PHE A 146 -6.99 -2.29 -0.41
C PHE A 146 -7.50 -1.17 0.50
N ALA A 147 -7.27 0.10 0.13
CA ALA A 147 -7.77 1.23 0.89
C ALA A 147 -9.31 1.23 0.96
N PHE A 148 -9.98 0.89 -0.14
CA PHE A 148 -11.42 0.82 -0.24
C PHE A 148 -12.03 -0.30 0.62
N GLU A 149 -11.45 -1.50 0.60
CA GLU A 149 -11.93 -2.61 1.44
C GLU A 149 -11.76 -2.31 2.94
N ILE A 150 -10.65 -1.66 3.34
CA ILE A 150 -10.48 -1.17 4.71
C ILE A 150 -11.54 -0.12 5.04
N SER A 151 -11.79 0.82 4.13
CA SER A 151 -12.81 1.87 4.30
C SER A 151 -14.22 1.32 4.49
N LYS A 152 -14.57 0.24 3.81
CA LYS A 152 -15.86 -0.46 3.99
C LYS A 152 -16.00 -1.05 5.40
N ILE A 153 -14.96 -1.71 5.90
CA ILE A 153 -14.97 -2.27 7.27
C ILE A 153 -15.06 -1.14 8.31
N LEU A 154 -14.44 -0.01 8.05
CA LEU A 154 -14.53 1.20 8.87
C LEU A 154 -15.88 1.94 8.72
N LYS A 155 -16.75 1.50 7.80
CA LYS A 155 -18.05 2.13 7.49
C LYS A 155 -17.92 3.62 7.12
N LEU A 156 -16.88 3.96 6.36
CA LEU A 156 -16.64 5.33 5.92
C LEU A 156 -17.66 5.76 4.86
N LYS A 157 -18.00 7.05 4.83
CA LYS A 157 -18.98 7.61 3.89
C LYS A 157 -18.45 7.53 2.46
N HIS A 158 -19.18 6.83 1.60
CA HIS A 158 -18.81 6.55 0.21
C HIS A 158 -18.55 7.82 -0.60
N ARG A 159 -19.40 8.82 -0.47
CA ARG A 159 -19.24 10.13 -1.12
C ARG A 159 -17.87 10.77 -0.81
N LEU A 160 -17.44 10.74 0.46
CA LEU A 160 -16.15 11.32 0.85
C LEU A 160 -14.95 10.51 0.34
N ILE A 161 -15.11 9.19 0.15
CA ILE A 161 -14.10 8.36 -0.54
C ILE A 161 -13.98 8.81 -1.99
N GLU A 162 -15.09 8.97 -2.69
CA GLU A 162 -15.14 9.41 -4.08
C GLU A 162 -14.51 10.80 -4.26
N GLU A 163 -14.87 11.76 -3.44
CA GLU A 163 -14.26 13.10 -3.42
C GLU A 163 -12.73 13.04 -3.22
N THR A 164 -12.25 12.16 -2.35
CA THR A 164 -10.82 11.98 -2.13
C THR A 164 -10.13 11.41 -3.36
N ILE A 165 -10.73 10.39 -4.00
CA ILE A 165 -10.19 9.78 -5.22
C ILE A 165 -10.04 10.80 -6.33
N HIS A 166 -11.03 11.67 -6.53
CA HIS A 166 -10.99 12.71 -7.57
C HIS A 166 -9.83 13.69 -7.36
N ARG A 167 -9.45 14.00 -6.12
CA ARG A 167 -8.42 14.98 -5.76
C ARG A 167 -7.05 14.37 -5.45
N PHE A 168 -6.96 13.05 -5.36
CA PHE A 168 -5.73 12.38 -4.95
C PHE A 168 -4.62 12.52 -6.00
N ASN A 169 -3.50 13.13 -5.62
CA ASN A 169 -2.37 13.39 -6.51
C ASN A 169 -1.25 12.33 -6.44
N GLY A 170 -1.42 11.32 -5.57
CA GLY A 170 -0.37 10.32 -5.34
C GLY A 170 0.75 10.83 -4.42
N LEU A 171 1.88 10.16 -4.51
CA LEU A 171 3.10 10.54 -3.79
C LEU A 171 4.11 11.11 -4.78
N GLU A 172 4.86 12.11 -4.35
CA GLU A 172 6.01 12.59 -5.10
C GLU A 172 6.99 11.46 -5.41
N PHE A 173 7.54 11.49 -6.60
CA PHE A 173 8.51 10.51 -7.10
C PHE A 173 7.99 9.06 -7.22
N ARG A 174 6.68 8.85 -7.13
CA ARG A 174 6.03 7.54 -7.38
C ARG A 174 5.01 7.66 -8.49
N GLN A 175 5.38 7.25 -9.68
CA GLN A 175 4.54 7.33 -10.89
C GLN A 175 3.95 8.75 -11.08
N GLN A 176 4.69 9.74 -10.67
CA GLN A 176 4.29 11.14 -10.68
C GLN A 176 4.37 11.70 -12.09
N ILE A 177 3.25 12.11 -12.66
CA ILE A 177 3.25 12.82 -13.93
C ILE A 177 3.68 14.26 -13.67
N ILE A 178 4.93 14.60 -14.03
CA ILE A 178 5.50 15.93 -13.85
C ILE A 178 5.27 16.83 -15.06
N PHE A 179 5.03 16.24 -16.23
CA PHE A 179 4.72 16.98 -17.45
C PHE A 179 3.82 16.14 -18.36
N LYS A 180 2.84 16.77 -19.00
CA LYS A 180 1.98 16.12 -19.99
C LYS A 180 1.53 17.08 -21.07
N ARG A 181 1.88 16.78 -22.34
CA ARG A 181 1.34 17.39 -23.55
C ARG A 181 0.92 16.31 -24.53
N LYS A 182 0.33 16.73 -25.68
CA LYS A 182 -0.24 15.82 -26.70
C LYS A 182 0.72 14.69 -27.10
N PHE A 183 2.00 14.98 -27.25
CA PHE A 183 3.02 14.05 -27.77
C PHE A 183 4.06 13.61 -26.71
N LEU A 184 4.02 14.15 -25.50
CA LEU A 184 5.01 13.87 -24.48
C LEU A 184 4.37 13.81 -23.10
N THR A 185 4.66 12.72 -22.37
CA THR A 185 4.36 12.59 -20.94
C THR A 185 5.67 12.27 -20.21
N ILE A 186 6.02 13.05 -19.20
CA ILE A 186 7.18 12.77 -18.34
C ILE A 186 6.68 12.26 -17.00
N ILE A 187 7.12 11.07 -16.62
CA ILE A 187 6.74 10.41 -15.37
C ILE A 187 7.99 10.25 -14.50
N ASN A 188 7.94 10.80 -13.31
CA ASN A 188 8.96 10.59 -12.29
C ASN A 188 8.58 9.42 -11.39
N ASP A 189 9.39 8.36 -11.42
CA ASP A 189 9.23 7.15 -10.61
C ASP A 189 10.54 6.82 -9.86
N SER A 190 11.31 7.84 -9.51
CA SER A 190 12.64 7.70 -8.90
C SER A 190 12.65 7.03 -7.52
N LYS A 191 11.50 6.90 -6.87
CA LYS A 191 11.35 6.06 -5.66
C LYS A 191 11.21 4.57 -5.93
N SER A 192 11.10 4.14 -7.17
CA SER A 192 11.18 2.72 -7.56
C SER A 192 12.63 2.28 -7.56
N THR A 193 12.99 1.43 -6.61
CA THR A 193 14.37 0.96 -6.38
C THR A 193 14.64 -0.44 -6.94
N SER A 194 13.69 -0.99 -7.70
CA SER A 194 13.82 -2.29 -8.36
C SER A 194 13.04 -2.31 -9.68
N PHE A 195 13.47 -3.15 -10.62
CA PHE A 195 12.75 -3.36 -11.88
C PHE A 195 11.29 -3.74 -11.65
N SER A 196 11.02 -4.62 -10.69
CA SER A 196 9.66 -5.07 -10.36
C SER A 196 8.74 -3.93 -9.91
N SER A 197 9.28 -2.89 -9.27
CA SER A 197 8.47 -1.74 -8.85
C SER A 197 8.09 -0.82 -10.01
N SER A 198 8.90 -0.74 -11.08
CA SER A 198 8.63 0.08 -12.27
C SER A 198 7.80 -0.62 -13.35
N ILE A 199 7.65 -1.94 -13.29
CA ILE A 199 6.91 -2.73 -14.31
C ILE A 199 5.50 -2.19 -14.55
N GLY A 200 4.80 -1.75 -13.51
CA GLY A 200 3.44 -1.21 -13.62
C GLY A 200 3.37 0.02 -14.52
N VAL A 201 4.32 0.93 -14.39
CA VAL A 201 4.43 2.13 -15.23
C VAL A 201 4.79 1.76 -16.66
N LEU A 202 5.80 0.89 -16.83
CA LEU A 202 6.27 0.48 -18.14
C LEU A 202 5.17 -0.22 -18.95
N LYS A 203 4.41 -1.12 -18.34
CA LYS A 203 3.28 -1.82 -19.00
C LYS A 203 2.09 -0.91 -19.31
N SER A 204 1.95 0.21 -18.63
CA SER A 204 0.83 1.14 -18.82
C SER A 204 1.11 2.23 -19.86
N ASN A 205 2.27 2.25 -20.47
CA ASN A 205 2.68 3.25 -21.46
C ASN A 205 3.28 2.61 -22.70
N GLN A 206 3.34 3.36 -23.80
CA GLN A 206 3.94 2.97 -25.08
C GLN A 206 4.98 3.99 -25.50
N ASN A 207 5.89 3.61 -26.41
CA ASN A 207 6.98 4.48 -26.92
C ASN A 207 7.79 5.13 -25.78
N ILE A 208 8.35 4.29 -24.93
CA ILE A 208 8.99 4.71 -23.68
C ILE A 208 10.48 4.98 -23.89
N TYR A 209 10.94 6.16 -23.48
CA TYR A 209 12.35 6.45 -23.19
C TYR A 209 12.55 6.30 -21.68
N TRP A 210 13.19 5.23 -21.27
CA TRP A 210 13.38 4.93 -19.85
C TRP A 210 14.76 5.36 -19.36
N LEU A 211 14.80 6.40 -18.55
CA LEU A 211 16.04 6.87 -17.92
C LEU A 211 16.24 6.12 -16.60
N LEU A 212 17.36 5.43 -16.50
CA LEU A 212 17.78 4.64 -15.35
C LEU A 212 19.05 5.21 -14.76
N GLY A 213 19.16 5.16 -13.44
CA GLY A 213 20.38 5.54 -12.74
C GLY A 213 20.30 5.19 -11.27
N GLY A 214 21.44 5.19 -10.60
CA GLY A 214 21.57 4.90 -9.19
C GLY A 214 22.67 3.91 -8.88
N ILE A 215 22.90 3.66 -7.60
CA ILE A 215 23.85 2.68 -7.10
C ILE A 215 23.17 1.32 -7.04
N PRO A 216 23.77 0.23 -7.55
CA PRO A 216 23.25 -1.13 -7.42
C PRO A 216 23.04 -1.48 -5.94
N LYS A 217 21.96 -2.19 -5.67
CA LYS A 217 21.67 -2.76 -4.34
C LYS A 217 22.04 -4.21 -4.30
#